data_9d9df95a5daeaf850254f4bba5eccab1
#
_entry.id   9d9df95a5daeaf850254f4bba5eccab1
#
_cell.length_a   1.000
_cell.length_b   1.000
_cell.length_c   1.000
_cell.angle_alpha   90.00
_cell.angle_beta   90.00
_cell.angle_gamma   90.00
#
_symmetry.space_group_name_H-M   'P 1'
#
loop_
_entity.id
_entity.type
_entity.pdbx_description
1 polymer ?
#
loop_
_entity_poly.entity_id
_entity_poly.type
_entity_poly.pdbx_seq_one_letter_code
_entity_poly.pdbx_strand_id
1 'polypeptide(L)'
;MYQGLSLHFNDPGISFCESLLKENYVESPFIEGVTLQELMENAVKDGREDTVTEYVKKYIAWIKADGGNIPFEMTQEFQQVFGNVELPEGLLCAKDSDIDLIFSNLIVRDGIWNVIDYEWTFSFPI
;
A
#
# COMPACT_ATOMS: atom_id res chain seq x y z
N MET A 1 5.38 -5.93 12.35
CA MET A 1 5.22 -5.76 10.88
C MET A 1 4.15 -4.74 10.55
N TYR A 2 2.91 -4.93 10.94
CA TYR A 2 1.80 -3.99 10.66
C TYR A 2 2.00 -2.63 11.33
N GLN A 3 2.59 -2.58 12.51
CA GLN A 3 2.95 -1.32 13.18
C GLN A 3 3.96 -0.50 12.37
N GLY A 4 4.90 -1.15 11.69
CA GLY A 4 5.85 -0.48 10.82
C GLY A 4 5.17 0.24 9.66
N LEU A 5 4.19 -0.39 9.00
CA LEU A 5 3.39 0.24 7.94
C LEU A 5 2.60 1.44 8.46
N SER A 6 1.93 1.30 9.60
CA SER A 6 1.14 2.39 10.20
C SER A 6 1.99 3.60 10.56
N LEU A 7 3.20 3.38 11.05
CA LEU A 7 4.15 4.44 11.38
C LEU A 7 4.73 5.12 10.13
N HIS A 8 4.95 4.33 9.08
CA HIS A 8 5.53 4.78 7.83
C HIS A 8 4.52 5.55 6.98
N PHE A 9 3.31 5.02 6.84
CA PHE A 9 2.23 5.61 6.05
C PHE A 9 1.25 6.39 6.94
N ASN A 10 1.73 7.46 7.57
CA ASN A 10 0.92 8.27 8.47
C ASN A 10 0.12 9.33 7.68
N ASP A 11 -1.05 8.97 7.22
CA ASP A 11 -2.02 9.86 6.58
C ASP A 11 -3.37 9.73 7.30
N PRO A 12 -3.98 10.83 7.81
CA PRO A 12 -5.26 10.77 8.52
C PRO A 12 -6.43 10.31 7.65
N GLY A 13 -6.31 10.37 6.32
CA GLY A 13 -7.31 9.86 5.37
C GLY A 13 -7.12 8.39 4.99
N ILE A 14 -6.13 7.71 5.58
CA ILE A 14 -5.79 6.32 5.27
C ILE A 14 -5.61 5.55 6.57
N SER A 15 -6.24 4.40 6.66
CA SER A 15 -6.21 3.53 7.83
C SER A 15 -5.86 2.10 7.43
N PHE A 16 -5.02 1.45 8.24
CA PHE A 16 -4.79 0.02 8.11
C PHE A 16 -5.79 -0.75 8.93
N CYS A 17 -6.43 -1.74 8.30
CA CYS A 17 -7.37 -2.62 8.97
C CYS A 17 -6.63 -3.47 10.01
N GLU A 18 -7.11 -3.48 11.24
CA GLU A 18 -6.52 -4.33 12.29
C GLU A 18 -6.85 -5.80 12.03
N SER A 19 -5.80 -6.62 12.06
CA SER A 19 -5.93 -8.07 11.97
C SER A 19 -5.43 -8.71 13.26
N LEU A 20 -6.19 -9.65 13.79
CA LEU A 20 -5.85 -10.38 15.00
C LEU A 20 -5.39 -11.79 14.66
N LEU A 21 -4.19 -12.16 15.11
CA LEU A 21 -3.71 -13.52 15.02
C LEU A 21 -4.34 -14.37 16.14
N LYS A 22 -5.11 -15.37 15.75
CA LYS A 22 -5.63 -16.43 16.62
C LYS A 22 -4.76 -17.66 16.51
N GLU A 23 -5.02 -18.68 17.31
CA GLU A 23 -4.17 -19.89 17.39
C GLU A 23 -3.96 -20.57 16.01
N ASN A 24 -4.98 -20.58 15.15
CA ASN A 24 -4.94 -21.28 13.86
C ASN A 24 -5.41 -20.43 12.66
N TYR A 25 -5.76 -19.15 12.87
CA TYR A 25 -6.24 -18.27 11.79
C TYR A 25 -6.01 -16.80 12.11
N VAL A 26 -6.07 -15.98 11.07
CA VAL A 26 -6.07 -14.52 11.19
C VAL A 26 -7.50 -14.02 11.11
N GLU A 27 -7.92 -13.23 12.09
CA GLU A 27 -9.23 -12.59 12.13
C GLU A 27 -9.08 -11.11 11.75
N SER A 28 -9.79 -10.69 10.72
CA SER A 28 -9.84 -9.30 10.28
C SER A 28 -11.28 -8.82 10.27
N PRO A 29 -11.58 -7.59 10.71
CA PRO A 29 -12.93 -7.06 10.63
C PRO A 29 -13.33 -6.89 9.15
N PHE A 30 -14.60 -7.18 8.86
CA PHE A 30 -15.19 -6.84 7.57
C PHE A 30 -15.41 -5.33 7.49
N ILE A 31 -14.88 -4.69 6.43
CA ILE A 31 -15.09 -3.27 6.17
C ILE A 31 -16.09 -3.12 5.04
N GLU A 32 -17.24 -2.54 5.34
CA GLU A 32 -18.24 -2.19 4.36
C GLU A 32 -17.84 -0.91 3.61
N GLY A 33 -17.88 -0.96 2.30
CA GLY A 33 -17.52 0.18 1.43
C GLY A 33 -17.31 -0.27 0.00
N VAL A 34 -16.79 0.62 -0.82
CA VAL A 34 -16.44 0.39 -2.24
C VAL A 34 -14.94 0.37 -2.37
N THR A 35 -14.40 -0.46 -3.24
CA THR A 35 -12.96 -0.43 -3.50
C THR A 35 -12.57 0.82 -4.26
N LEU A 36 -11.34 1.29 -4.07
CA LEU A 36 -10.80 2.40 -4.85
C LEU A 36 -10.82 2.06 -6.35
N GLN A 37 -10.57 0.81 -6.70
CA GLN A 37 -10.66 0.33 -8.08
C GLN A 37 -12.05 0.57 -8.68
N GLU A 38 -13.12 0.20 -7.98
CA GLU A 38 -14.50 0.42 -8.45
C GLU A 38 -14.80 1.92 -8.63
N LEU A 39 -14.34 2.76 -7.70
CA LEU A 39 -14.51 4.22 -7.83
C LEU A 39 -13.79 4.76 -9.07
N MET A 40 -12.58 4.28 -9.34
CA MET A 40 -11.82 4.68 -10.52
C MET A 40 -12.48 4.19 -11.82
N GLU A 41 -12.94 2.95 -11.86
CA GLU A 41 -13.64 2.39 -13.02
C GLU A 41 -14.93 3.15 -13.32
N ASN A 42 -15.71 3.49 -12.29
CA ASN A 42 -16.91 4.30 -12.44
C ASN A 42 -16.59 5.71 -12.92
N ALA A 43 -15.52 6.31 -12.41
CA ALA A 43 -15.07 7.63 -12.87
C ALA A 43 -14.67 7.61 -14.36
N VAL A 44 -14.00 6.57 -14.81
CA VAL A 44 -13.66 6.38 -16.24
C VAL A 44 -14.93 6.25 -17.09
N LYS A 45 -15.89 5.41 -16.67
CA LYS A 45 -17.16 5.22 -17.37
C LYS A 45 -17.96 6.51 -17.48
N ASP A 46 -17.90 7.36 -16.47
CA ASP A 46 -18.58 8.65 -16.40
C ASP A 46 -17.81 9.81 -17.10
N GLY A 47 -16.64 9.53 -17.68
CA GLY A 47 -15.79 10.53 -18.31
C GLY A 47 -15.10 11.49 -17.33
N ARG A 48 -15.00 11.14 -16.03
CA ARG A 48 -14.38 11.95 -14.99
C ARG A 48 -12.89 11.63 -14.85
N GLU A 49 -12.10 11.95 -15.86
CA GLU A 49 -10.65 11.68 -15.88
C GLU A 49 -9.90 12.44 -14.79
N ASP A 50 -10.33 13.65 -14.45
CA ASP A 50 -9.74 14.44 -13.35
C ASP A 50 -9.84 13.72 -12.01
N THR A 51 -10.98 13.06 -11.75
CA THR A 51 -11.18 12.26 -10.53
C THR A 51 -10.21 11.11 -10.44
N VAL A 52 -9.99 10.38 -11.54
CA VAL A 52 -8.99 9.30 -11.60
C VAL A 52 -7.59 9.84 -11.33
N THR A 53 -7.25 10.95 -11.95
CA THR A 53 -5.96 11.63 -11.75
C THR A 53 -5.74 12.02 -10.29
N GLU A 54 -6.76 12.55 -9.63
CA GLU A 54 -6.71 12.92 -8.20
C GLU A 54 -6.46 11.69 -7.31
N TYR A 55 -7.14 10.56 -7.56
CA TYR A 55 -6.90 9.33 -6.81
C TYR A 55 -5.48 8.80 -7.00
N VAL A 56 -4.97 8.78 -8.22
CA VAL A 56 -3.60 8.33 -8.52
C VAL A 56 -2.57 9.25 -7.85
N LYS A 57 -2.75 10.57 -7.91
CA LYS A 57 -1.87 11.53 -7.24
C LYS A 57 -1.85 11.33 -5.74
N LYS A 58 -3.01 11.15 -5.11
CA LYS A 58 -3.11 10.88 -3.68
C LYS A 58 -2.39 9.58 -3.31
N TYR A 59 -2.58 8.53 -4.08
CA TYR A 59 -1.93 7.24 -3.89
C TYR A 59 -0.40 7.36 -3.98
N ILE A 60 0.11 8.01 -5.03
CA ILE A 60 1.56 8.21 -5.22
C ILE A 60 2.15 9.07 -4.09
N ALA A 61 1.48 10.15 -3.72
CA ALA A 61 1.93 11.02 -2.63
C ALA A 61 2.01 10.26 -1.30
N TRP A 62 1.04 9.41 -1.03
CA TRP A 62 1.03 8.58 0.16
C TRP A 62 2.19 7.57 0.17
N ILE A 63 2.42 6.84 -0.93
CA ILE A 63 3.54 5.88 -1.04
C ILE A 63 4.89 6.58 -0.86
N LYS A 64 5.03 7.79 -1.40
CA LYS A 64 6.27 8.59 -1.33
C LYS A 64 6.43 9.39 -0.03
N ALA A 65 5.51 9.27 0.91
CA ALA A 65 5.62 9.92 2.21
C ALA A 65 6.82 9.38 3.01
N ASP A 66 7.02 9.88 4.22
CA ASP A 66 8.16 9.58 5.08
C ASP A 66 8.58 8.09 5.04
N GLY A 67 9.80 7.83 4.61
CA GLY A 67 10.38 6.49 4.48
C GLY A 67 9.96 5.71 3.23
N GLY A 68 9.08 6.25 2.38
CA GLY A 68 8.67 5.68 1.09
C GLY A 68 9.47 6.21 -0.12
N ASN A 69 10.55 6.93 0.12
CA ASN A 69 11.32 7.58 -0.94
C ASN A 69 12.81 7.66 -0.56
N ILE A 70 13.39 6.52 -0.26
CA ILE A 70 14.81 6.40 0.09
C ILE A 70 15.60 5.76 -1.04
N PRO A 71 16.91 6.08 -1.19
CA PRO A 71 17.75 5.42 -2.19
C PRO A 71 17.77 3.90 -1.98
N PHE A 72 17.58 3.15 -3.05
CA PHE A 72 17.64 1.69 -2.98
C PHE A 72 19.09 1.21 -2.90
N GLU A 73 19.35 0.32 -1.94
CA GLU A 73 20.58 -0.43 -1.82
C GLU A 73 20.25 -1.92 -1.71
N MET A 74 20.95 -2.74 -2.48
CA MET A 74 20.73 -4.19 -2.45
C MET A 74 21.11 -4.76 -1.08
N THR A 75 20.14 -5.36 -0.41
CA THR A 75 20.33 -6.02 0.88
C THR A 75 20.34 -7.54 0.73
N GLN A 76 20.85 -8.23 1.74
CA GLN A 76 20.82 -9.69 1.78
C GLN A 76 19.38 -10.21 1.84
N GLU A 77 18.51 -9.55 2.60
CA GLU A 77 17.09 -9.86 2.72
C GLU A 77 16.39 -9.77 1.37
N PHE A 78 16.65 -8.71 0.60
CA PHE A 78 16.12 -8.55 -0.74
C PHE A 78 16.55 -9.70 -1.65
N GLN A 79 17.84 -10.05 -1.64
CA GLN A 79 18.39 -11.15 -2.44
C GLN A 79 17.78 -12.51 -2.08
N GLN A 80 17.50 -12.74 -0.80
CA GLN A 80 16.85 -13.98 -0.34
C GLN A 80 15.44 -14.16 -0.90
N VAL A 81 14.70 -13.06 -1.08
CA VAL A 81 13.31 -13.09 -1.57
C VAL A 81 13.27 -13.01 -3.10
N PHE A 82 13.99 -12.08 -3.70
CA PHE A 82 13.89 -11.74 -5.13
C PHE A 82 15.05 -12.27 -5.97
N GLY A 83 16.07 -12.82 -5.34
CA GLY A 83 17.27 -13.27 -6.02
C GLY A 83 18.27 -12.14 -6.30
N ASN A 84 19.36 -12.50 -6.97
CA ASN A 84 20.36 -11.54 -7.38
C ASN A 84 20.00 -10.99 -8.76
N VAL A 85 19.31 -9.86 -8.79
CA VAL A 85 18.85 -9.19 -10.00
C VAL A 85 19.66 -7.93 -10.28
N GLU A 86 19.90 -7.66 -11.54
CA GLU A 86 20.50 -6.39 -11.97
C GLU A 86 19.41 -5.33 -12.03
N LEU A 87 19.61 -4.24 -11.29
CA LEU A 87 18.69 -3.12 -11.23
C LEU A 87 19.40 -1.84 -11.68
N PRO A 88 18.67 -0.91 -12.31
CA PRO A 88 19.23 0.40 -12.67
C PRO A 88 19.72 1.16 -11.43
N GLU A 89 20.73 1.99 -11.61
CA GLU A 89 21.17 2.92 -10.56
C GLU A 89 20.15 4.02 -10.31
N GLY A 90 20.13 4.54 -9.08
CA GLY A 90 19.29 5.68 -8.71
C GLY A 90 17.82 5.33 -8.44
N LEU A 91 17.51 4.06 -8.27
CA LEU A 91 16.17 3.65 -7.85
C LEU A 91 15.85 4.12 -6.44
N LEU A 92 14.59 4.42 -6.23
CA LEU A 92 14.04 4.73 -4.91
C LEU A 92 13.21 3.54 -4.42
N CYS A 93 13.15 3.39 -3.11
CA CYS A 93 12.42 2.31 -2.46
C CYS A 93 11.75 2.79 -1.19
N ALA A 94 10.91 1.94 -0.61
CA ALA A 94 10.37 2.13 0.71
C ALA A 94 11.15 1.33 1.74
N LYS A 95 11.19 1.83 2.98
CA LYS A 95 11.77 1.12 4.11
C LYS A 95 10.96 -0.12 4.47
N ASP A 96 9.64 0.04 4.50
CA ASP A 96 8.67 -1.02 4.69
C ASP A 96 7.68 -0.96 3.52
N SER A 97 7.36 -2.09 2.93
CA SER A 97 6.49 -2.15 1.76
C SER A 97 5.48 -3.28 1.86
N ASP A 98 4.26 -2.97 1.46
CA ASP A 98 3.25 -3.95 1.12
C ASP A 98 3.18 -4.03 -0.40
N ILE A 99 3.63 -5.15 -0.98
CA ILE A 99 3.64 -5.33 -2.44
C ILE A 99 2.27 -5.61 -3.03
N ASP A 100 1.29 -5.88 -2.17
CA ASP A 100 -0.10 -6.11 -2.57
C ASP A 100 -1.00 -4.89 -2.32
N LEU A 101 -0.39 -3.72 -2.20
CA LEU A 101 -1.07 -2.44 -2.02
C LEU A 101 -1.68 -1.95 -3.34
N ILE A 102 -2.61 -2.74 -3.86
CA ILE A 102 -3.33 -2.46 -5.11
C ILE A 102 -4.67 -1.78 -4.83
N PHE A 103 -5.26 -1.16 -5.84
CA PHE A 103 -6.50 -0.38 -5.67
C PHE A 103 -7.70 -1.21 -5.22
N SER A 104 -7.73 -2.51 -5.52
CA SER A 104 -8.76 -3.43 -5.03
C SER A 104 -8.62 -3.78 -3.55
N ASN A 105 -7.45 -3.55 -2.94
CA ASN A 105 -7.18 -3.74 -1.52
C ASN A 105 -7.33 -2.45 -0.70
N LEU A 106 -7.91 -1.42 -1.28
CA LEU A 106 -8.27 -0.17 -0.62
C LEU A 106 -9.79 -0.02 -0.61
N ILE A 107 -10.40 -0.13 0.58
CA ILE A 107 -11.84 0.07 0.76
C ILE A 107 -12.09 1.52 1.17
N VAL A 108 -12.86 2.24 0.38
CA VAL A 108 -13.22 3.63 0.65
C VAL A 108 -14.52 3.67 1.42
N ARG A 109 -14.46 4.25 2.62
CA ARG A 109 -15.60 4.47 3.50
C ARG A 109 -15.48 5.82 4.17
N ASP A 110 -16.52 6.64 4.06
CA ASP A 110 -16.57 8.00 4.65
C ASP A 110 -15.36 8.88 4.27
N GLY A 111 -14.86 8.75 3.04
CA GLY A 111 -13.68 9.45 2.55
C GLY A 111 -12.34 8.91 3.04
N ILE A 112 -12.35 7.87 3.85
CA ILE A 112 -11.14 7.21 4.38
C ILE A 112 -10.83 5.98 3.56
N TRP A 113 -9.57 5.84 3.16
CA TRP A 113 -9.05 4.65 2.51
C TRP A 113 -8.61 3.64 3.56
N ASN A 114 -9.24 2.48 3.58
CA ASN A 114 -8.91 1.41 4.50
C ASN A 114 -8.11 0.34 3.76
N VAL A 115 -6.87 0.13 4.18
CA VAL A 115 -6.00 -0.90 3.61
C VAL A 115 -6.40 -2.25 4.20
N ILE A 116 -6.70 -3.18 3.32
CA ILE A 116 -6.97 -4.57 3.66
C ILE A 116 -5.94 -5.47 3.00
N ASP A 117 -5.82 -6.70 3.46
CA ASP A 117 -5.01 -7.75 2.80
C ASP A 117 -3.53 -7.34 2.60
N TYR A 118 -2.87 -6.96 3.71
CA TYR A 118 -1.47 -6.55 3.72
C TYR A 118 -0.52 -7.64 4.26
N GLU A 119 -0.80 -8.89 3.96
CA GLU A 119 0.00 -10.03 4.41
C GLU A 119 1.39 -10.11 3.72
N TRP A 120 1.52 -9.53 2.53
CA TRP A 120 2.77 -9.46 1.78
C TRP A 120 3.59 -8.21 2.10
N THR A 121 3.81 -7.97 3.39
CA THR A 121 4.61 -6.84 3.87
C THR A 121 6.05 -7.24 4.12
N PHE A 122 6.96 -6.44 3.61
CA PHE A 122 8.39 -6.60 3.82
C PHE A 122 8.95 -5.44 4.65
N SER A 123 9.75 -5.75 5.67
CA SER A 123 10.41 -4.78 6.54
C SER A 123 11.88 -4.58 6.16
N PHE A 124 12.15 -4.61 4.88
CA PHE A 124 13.44 -4.25 4.30
C PHE A 124 13.23 -3.45 3.00
N PRO A 125 14.20 -2.65 2.55
CA PRO A 125 14.05 -1.79 1.37
C PRO A 125 13.74 -2.57 0.08
N ILE A 126 12.62 -2.23 -0.55
CA ILE A 126 12.21 -2.69 -1.90
C ILE A 126 11.52 -1.58 -2.68
#